data_859544b4205bbcbbd2d05964517734f0
#
_entry.id   859544b4205bbcbbd2d05964517734f0
#
_cell.length_a   1.000
_cell.length_b   1.000
_cell.length_c   1.000
_cell.angle_alpha   90.00
_cell.angle_beta   90.00
_cell.angle_gamma   90.00
#
_symmetry.space_group_name_H-M   'P 1'
#
loop_
_entity.id
_entity.type
_entity.pdbx_description
1 polymer ?
#
loop_
_entity_poly.entity_id
_entity_poly.type
_entity_poly.pdbx_seq_one_letter_code
_entity_poly.pdbx_strand_id
1 'polypeptide(L)'
;MRFLYIHPPNWYLSINDKRDVIERKINDLLDISGWDIRKALKLLRKSNPPFLEWLNSPVVYQQRHNIVEKIKILMPKYYSPKSCLYHYLHMAEGNFREYLKGEIVWIKKYFYVLRPILACKWIEAGYGIVPMEFERLINQLIKDDELKGAIDELLWRKREGQELDREQRIPVISEFIEAELERLGNKSFEENNGSTDTESLDEVFRWVLKEVW
;
A
#
# COMPACT_ATOMS: atom_id res chain seq x y z
N MET A 1 -6.53 -9.82 8.15
CA MET A 1 -6.01 -9.08 9.32
C MET A 1 -4.49 -8.92 9.17
N ARG A 2 -3.92 -7.75 9.53
CA ARG A 2 -2.48 -7.46 9.47
C ARG A 2 -1.99 -7.09 10.87
N PHE A 3 -0.76 -7.52 11.25
CA PHE A 3 -0.21 -7.25 12.57
C PHE A 3 1.32 -7.18 12.57
N LEU A 4 1.89 -6.52 13.58
CA LEU A 4 3.31 -6.58 13.91
C LEU A 4 3.53 -7.55 15.09
N TYR A 5 4.64 -8.26 15.05
CA TYR A 5 5.04 -9.14 16.15
C TYR A 5 6.52 -8.99 16.50
N ILE A 6 6.87 -9.42 17.69
CA ILE A 6 8.20 -9.23 18.27
C ILE A 6 8.62 -10.52 18.94
N HIS A 7 9.81 -11.01 18.60
CA HIS A 7 10.45 -12.13 19.23
C HIS A 7 11.29 -11.69 20.46
N PRO A 8 11.61 -12.62 21.39
CA PRO A 8 12.58 -12.35 22.45
C PRO A 8 13.95 -11.93 21.90
N PRO A 9 14.75 -11.12 22.65
CA PRO A 9 16.04 -10.60 22.20
C PRO A 9 16.98 -11.68 21.65
N ASN A 10 17.07 -12.83 22.30
CA ASN A 10 17.92 -13.95 21.88
C ASN A 10 17.58 -14.50 20.50
N TRP A 11 16.34 -14.36 20.05
CA TRP A 11 15.95 -14.75 18.69
C TRP A 11 16.67 -13.94 17.62
N TYR A 12 16.84 -12.64 17.86
CA TYR A 12 17.51 -11.70 16.93
C TYR A 12 19.03 -11.87 16.92
N LEU A 13 19.61 -12.47 17.96
CA LEU A 13 21.05 -12.70 18.09
C LEU A 13 21.53 -14.02 17.44
N SER A 14 20.63 -14.77 16.80
CA SER A 14 21.00 -15.99 16.08
C SER A 14 21.70 -15.67 14.77
N ILE A 15 22.73 -16.46 14.42
CA ILE A 15 23.42 -16.40 13.14
C ILE A 15 22.60 -16.99 11.98
N ASN A 16 21.60 -17.79 12.29
CA ASN A 16 20.75 -18.41 11.28
C ASN A 16 19.72 -17.42 10.76
N ASP A 17 19.46 -17.44 9.47
CA ASP A 17 18.36 -16.73 8.86
C ASP A 17 17.03 -17.26 9.40
N LYS A 18 16.14 -16.34 9.74
CA LYS A 18 14.83 -16.67 10.30
C LYS A 18 13.72 -15.99 9.52
N ARG A 19 12.61 -16.71 9.40
CA ARG A 19 11.43 -16.17 8.72
C ARG A 19 10.88 -14.97 9.50
N ASP A 20 10.73 -13.84 8.81
CA ASP A 20 10.27 -12.57 9.35
C ASP A 20 8.82 -12.22 8.95
N VAL A 21 8.10 -13.20 8.41
CA VAL A 21 6.68 -13.10 8.02
C VAL A 21 5.91 -14.30 8.53
N ILE A 22 4.74 -14.04 9.09
CA ILE A 22 3.73 -15.05 9.41
C ILE A 22 2.58 -14.85 8.44
N GLU A 23 2.20 -15.90 7.71
CA GLU A 23 1.05 -15.92 6.81
C GLU A 23 0.22 -17.17 7.11
N ARG A 24 -1.05 -16.95 7.41
CA ARG A 24 -2.01 -18.02 7.65
C ARG A 24 -3.37 -17.67 7.05
N LYS A 25 -3.87 -18.53 6.19
CA LYS A 25 -5.26 -18.53 5.79
C LYS A 25 -6.05 -19.26 6.90
N ILE A 26 -6.97 -18.54 7.54
CA ILE A 26 -7.81 -19.10 8.59
C ILE A 26 -9.05 -19.76 7.96
N ASN A 27 -9.69 -19.05 7.03
CA ASN A 27 -10.79 -19.54 6.21
C ASN A 27 -10.86 -18.69 4.92
N ASP A 28 -11.91 -18.85 4.12
CA ASP A 28 -12.04 -18.13 2.84
C ASP A 28 -12.27 -16.61 3.00
N LEU A 29 -12.72 -16.18 4.17
CA LEU A 29 -13.01 -14.76 4.47
C LEU A 29 -11.88 -14.10 5.28
N LEU A 30 -11.03 -14.85 5.96
CA LEU A 30 -10.02 -14.34 6.87
C LEU A 30 -8.65 -14.92 6.58
N ASP A 31 -7.75 -14.07 6.13
CA ASP A 31 -6.32 -14.29 6.11
C ASP A 31 -5.61 -13.44 7.19
N ILE A 32 -4.53 -13.98 7.72
CA ILE A 32 -3.69 -13.32 8.72
C ILE A 32 -2.28 -13.21 8.17
N SER A 33 -1.74 -11.99 8.14
CA SER A 33 -0.35 -11.74 7.79
C SER A 33 0.30 -10.83 8.83
N GLY A 34 1.42 -11.28 9.36
CA GLY A 34 2.20 -10.56 10.35
C GLY A 34 3.63 -10.31 9.87
N TRP A 35 4.18 -9.16 10.23
CA TRP A 35 5.57 -8.82 9.99
C TRP A 35 6.34 -8.67 11.30
N ASP A 36 7.52 -9.25 11.34
CA ASP A 36 8.46 -9.02 12.42
C ASP A 36 8.83 -7.54 12.53
N ILE A 37 9.02 -7.04 13.76
CA ILE A 37 9.30 -5.62 14.00
C ILE A 37 10.55 -5.15 13.25
N ARG A 38 11.62 -5.96 13.18
CA ARG A 38 12.85 -5.62 12.46
C ARG A 38 12.59 -5.48 10.95
N LYS A 39 11.75 -6.37 10.37
CA LYS A 39 11.28 -6.23 9.00
C LYS A 39 10.47 -4.95 8.80
N ALA A 40 9.54 -4.67 9.69
CA ALA A 40 8.71 -3.48 9.64
C ALA A 40 9.54 -2.19 9.63
N LEU A 41 10.55 -2.06 10.50
CA LEU A 41 11.46 -0.93 10.52
C LEU A 41 12.32 -0.82 9.25
N LYS A 42 12.76 -1.96 8.67
CA LYS A 42 13.43 -1.97 7.37
C LYS A 42 12.52 -1.51 6.23
N LEU A 43 11.23 -1.86 6.27
CA LEU A 43 10.23 -1.40 5.30
C LEU A 43 9.94 0.10 5.46
N LEU A 44 9.90 0.62 6.70
CA LEU A 44 9.79 2.06 6.95
C LEU A 44 10.95 2.81 6.31
N ARG A 45 12.20 2.38 6.55
CA ARG A 45 13.39 2.97 5.94
C ARG A 45 13.34 3.04 4.42
N LYS A 46 12.71 2.04 3.80
CA LYS A 46 12.54 1.97 2.34
C LYS A 46 11.31 2.73 1.84
N SER A 47 10.58 3.40 2.73
CA SER A 47 9.32 4.05 2.39
C SER A 47 8.33 3.10 1.70
N ASN A 48 8.20 1.87 2.22
CA ASN A 48 7.39 0.84 1.59
C ASN A 48 5.88 1.18 1.71
N PRO A 49 5.15 1.41 0.60
CA PRO A 49 3.78 1.86 0.63
C PRO A 49 2.83 0.95 1.41
N PRO A 50 2.83 -0.39 1.22
CA PRO A 50 1.99 -1.28 2.01
C PRO A 50 2.17 -1.13 3.52
N PHE A 51 3.41 -0.90 3.99
CA PHE A 51 3.66 -0.69 5.42
C PHE A 51 3.15 0.67 5.90
N LEU A 52 3.36 1.73 5.12
CA LEU A 52 2.82 3.05 5.43
C LEU A 52 1.28 3.03 5.49
N GLU A 53 0.64 2.31 4.58
CA GLU A 53 -0.80 2.11 4.59
C GLU A 53 -1.26 1.33 5.83
N TRP A 54 -0.57 0.25 6.24
CA TRP A 54 -0.90 -0.49 7.46
C TRP A 54 -0.86 0.39 8.71
N LEU A 55 0.18 1.22 8.83
CA LEU A 55 0.31 2.15 9.95
C LEU A 55 -0.83 3.19 10.00
N ASN A 56 -1.38 3.56 8.84
CA ASN A 56 -2.47 4.54 8.73
C ASN A 56 -3.86 3.90 8.59
N SER A 57 -3.98 2.58 8.84
CA SER A 57 -5.28 1.92 8.81
C SER A 57 -6.27 2.57 9.77
N PRO A 58 -7.50 2.92 9.31
CA PRO A 58 -8.54 3.44 10.20
C PRO A 58 -9.09 2.38 11.16
N VAL A 59 -8.86 1.10 10.85
CA VAL A 59 -9.33 -0.02 11.67
C VAL A 59 -8.16 -0.60 12.47
N VAL A 60 -8.20 -0.39 13.78
CA VAL A 60 -7.20 -0.93 14.72
C VAL A 60 -7.90 -1.90 15.66
N TYR A 61 -7.57 -3.19 15.56
CA TYR A 61 -8.15 -4.22 16.42
C TYR A 61 -7.51 -4.26 17.80
N GLN A 62 -6.20 -4.08 17.86
CA GLN A 62 -5.45 -4.10 19.10
C GLN A 62 -4.14 -3.32 18.95
N GLN A 63 -3.77 -2.60 19.99
CA GLN A 63 -2.49 -1.90 20.12
C GLN A 63 -1.95 -2.08 21.53
N ARG A 64 -0.66 -2.34 21.65
CA ARG A 64 0.06 -2.48 22.92
C ARG A 64 1.35 -1.67 22.88
N HIS A 65 1.79 -1.20 24.05
CA HIS A 65 3.10 -0.56 24.26
C HIS A 65 3.41 0.68 23.41
N ASN A 66 2.42 1.36 22.85
CA ASN A 66 2.59 2.58 22.03
C ASN A 66 3.65 2.43 20.91
N ILE A 67 3.89 1.21 20.44
CA ILE A 67 4.92 0.91 19.44
C ILE A 67 4.58 1.58 18.10
N VAL A 68 3.33 1.49 17.69
CA VAL A 68 2.86 2.05 16.42
C VAL A 68 3.02 3.57 16.42
N GLU A 69 2.70 4.25 17.51
CA GLU A 69 2.88 5.71 17.65
C GLU A 69 4.34 6.11 17.50
N LYS A 70 5.26 5.40 18.15
CA LYS A 70 6.69 5.67 18.00
C LYS A 70 7.18 5.49 16.56
N ILE A 71 6.68 4.46 15.86
CA ILE A 71 7.00 4.26 14.45
C ILE A 71 6.41 5.39 13.60
N LYS A 72 5.17 5.81 13.87
CA LYS A 72 4.51 6.91 13.14
C LYS A 72 5.25 8.24 13.27
N ILE A 73 5.83 8.54 14.43
CA ILE A 73 6.66 9.74 14.65
C ILE A 73 7.85 9.76 13.68
N LEU A 74 8.39 8.60 13.32
CA LEU A 74 9.51 8.51 12.39
C LEU A 74 9.10 8.53 10.91
N MET A 75 7.82 8.32 10.59
CA MET A 75 7.36 8.24 9.19
C MET A 75 7.81 9.45 8.35
N PRO A 76 7.65 10.73 8.78
CA PRO A 76 8.06 11.87 7.98
C PRO A 76 9.55 11.87 7.64
N LYS A 77 10.42 11.37 8.55
CA LYS A 77 11.87 11.29 8.34
C LYS A 77 12.24 10.32 7.22
N TYR A 78 11.50 9.21 7.08
CA TYR A 78 11.80 8.14 6.13
C TYR A 78 10.91 8.15 4.89
N TYR A 79 9.89 8.99 4.84
CA TYR A 79 8.99 9.06 3.70
C TYR A 79 9.70 9.56 2.45
N SER A 80 9.67 8.77 1.39
CA SER A 80 10.18 9.10 0.07
C SER A 80 9.06 9.05 -0.96
N PRO A 81 8.54 10.20 -1.40
CA PRO A 81 7.55 10.28 -2.48
C PRO A 81 7.99 9.53 -3.74
N LYS A 82 9.26 9.69 -4.14
CA LYS A 82 9.84 9.01 -5.29
C LYS A 82 9.75 7.48 -5.19
N SER A 83 10.19 6.92 -4.04
CA SER A 83 10.13 5.47 -3.83
C SER A 83 8.69 4.95 -3.87
N CYS A 84 7.75 5.70 -3.28
CA CYS A 84 6.33 5.35 -3.30
C CYS A 84 5.76 5.42 -4.72
N LEU A 85 6.06 6.47 -5.50
CA LEU A 85 5.62 6.63 -6.88
C LEU A 85 6.05 5.45 -7.75
N TYR A 86 7.35 5.10 -7.74
CA TYR A 86 7.84 3.95 -8.50
C TYR A 86 7.18 2.64 -8.08
N HIS A 87 6.97 2.43 -6.79
CA HIS A 87 6.29 1.23 -6.30
C HIS A 87 4.85 1.13 -6.84
N TYR A 88 4.07 2.21 -6.72
CA TYR A 88 2.69 2.23 -7.21
C TYR A 88 2.63 2.13 -8.74
N LEU A 89 3.50 2.83 -9.47
CA LEU A 89 3.55 2.75 -10.91
C LEU A 89 3.83 1.33 -11.40
N HIS A 90 4.87 0.67 -10.88
CA HIS A 90 5.18 -0.72 -11.24
C HIS A 90 4.05 -1.69 -10.91
N MET A 91 3.34 -1.46 -9.78
CA MET A 91 2.18 -2.27 -9.42
C MET A 91 1.01 -2.05 -10.40
N ALA A 92 0.76 -0.81 -10.82
CA ALA A 92 -0.28 -0.51 -11.81
C ALA A 92 0.04 -1.12 -13.17
N GLU A 93 1.26 -0.92 -13.68
CA GLU A 93 1.73 -1.47 -14.95
C GLU A 93 1.68 -3.00 -15.00
N GLY A 94 2.12 -3.66 -13.91
CA GLY A 94 2.10 -5.11 -13.80
C GLY A 94 0.68 -5.66 -13.89
N ASN A 95 -0.26 -5.12 -13.08
CA ASN A 95 -1.65 -5.55 -13.11
C ASN A 95 -2.36 -5.21 -14.43
N PHE A 96 -2.09 -4.03 -15.02
CA PHE A 96 -2.64 -3.66 -16.31
C PHE A 96 -2.21 -4.64 -17.40
N ARG A 97 -0.91 -4.92 -17.51
CA ARG A 97 -0.35 -5.82 -18.50
C ARG A 97 -0.92 -7.24 -18.41
N GLU A 98 -1.14 -7.72 -17.20
CA GLU A 98 -1.57 -9.10 -16.94
C GLU A 98 -3.08 -9.28 -17.11
N TYR A 99 -3.90 -8.27 -16.74
CA TYR A 99 -5.34 -8.46 -16.55
C TYR A 99 -6.25 -7.56 -17.39
N LEU A 100 -5.76 -6.39 -17.85
CA LEU A 100 -6.62 -5.37 -18.45
C LEU A 100 -6.32 -5.09 -19.92
N LYS A 101 -5.45 -5.87 -20.56
CA LYS A 101 -5.23 -5.79 -22.00
C LYS A 101 -6.29 -6.56 -22.78
N GLY A 102 -6.83 -5.95 -23.84
CA GLY A 102 -7.82 -6.55 -24.75
C GLY A 102 -9.25 -6.12 -24.46
N GLU A 103 -10.19 -6.74 -25.16
CA GLU A 103 -11.62 -6.39 -25.11
C GLU A 103 -12.34 -7.08 -23.94
N ILE A 104 -11.89 -8.24 -23.53
CA ILE A 104 -12.43 -8.99 -22.37
C ILE A 104 -11.40 -8.97 -21.26
N VAL A 105 -11.72 -8.33 -20.15
CA VAL A 105 -10.81 -8.04 -19.04
C VAL A 105 -11.36 -8.54 -17.71
N TRP A 106 -10.50 -8.68 -16.72
CA TRP A 106 -10.91 -9.00 -15.36
C TRP A 106 -11.42 -7.73 -14.65
N ILE A 107 -12.73 -7.59 -14.52
CA ILE A 107 -13.37 -6.39 -13.95
C ILE A 107 -12.86 -6.07 -12.53
N LYS A 108 -12.71 -7.09 -11.69
CA LYS A 108 -12.14 -6.93 -10.34
C LYS A 108 -10.75 -6.26 -10.36
N LYS A 109 -9.99 -6.46 -11.44
CA LYS A 109 -8.62 -5.95 -11.55
C LYS A 109 -8.53 -4.46 -11.87
N TYR A 110 -9.63 -3.83 -12.28
CA TYR A 110 -9.67 -2.38 -12.37
C TYR A 110 -9.27 -1.71 -11.05
N PHE A 111 -9.73 -2.23 -9.90
CA PHE A 111 -9.34 -1.68 -8.60
C PHE A 111 -7.85 -1.83 -8.30
N TYR A 112 -7.21 -2.88 -8.80
CA TYR A 112 -5.78 -3.13 -8.61
C TYR A 112 -4.88 -2.25 -9.47
N VAL A 113 -5.47 -1.58 -10.49
CA VAL A 113 -4.77 -0.61 -11.35
C VAL A 113 -5.17 0.82 -11.00
N LEU A 114 -6.46 1.10 -10.80
CA LEU A 114 -6.96 2.44 -10.44
C LEU A 114 -6.36 2.93 -9.12
N ARG A 115 -6.34 2.07 -8.07
CA ARG A 115 -5.81 2.48 -6.77
C ARG A 115 -4.36 2.94 -6.84
N PRO A 116 -3.40 2.21 -7.40
CA PRO A 116 -2.04 2.69 -7.52
C PRO A 116 -1.87 3.89 -8.46
N ILE A 117 -2.64 4.02 -9.53
CA ILE A 117 -2.64 5.24 -10.36
C ILE A 117 -3.08 6.45 -9.53
N LEU A 118 -4.19 6.35 -8.80
CA LEU A 118 -4.67 7.42 -7.94
C LEU A 118 -3.70 7.71 -6.79
N ALA A 119 -2.98 6.69 -6.28
CA ALA A 119 -1.91 6.89 -5.33
C ALA A 119 -0.75 7.72 -5.92
N CYS A 120 -0.34 7.46 -7.15
CA CYS A 120 0.63 8.30 -7.85
C CYS A 120 0.14 9.75 -7.96
N LYS A 121 -1.10 9.96 -8.41
CA LYS A 121 -1.69 11.32 -8.52
C LYS A 121 -1.78 12.02 -7.16
N TRP A 122 -2.08 11.29 -6.08
CA TRP A 122 -2.11 11.81 -4.72
C TRP A 122 -0.74 12.35 -4.28
N ILE A 123 0.31 11.57 -4.53
CA ILE A 123 1.69 11.96 -4.21
C ILE A 123 2.14 13.14 -5.07
N GLU A 124 1.83 13.13 -6.38
CA GLU A 124 2.13 14.25 -7.29
C GLU A 124 1.46 15.57 -6.88
N ALA A 125 0.26 15.49 -6.30
CA ALA A 125 -0.45 16.64 -5.76
C ALA A 125 0.12 17.16 -4.42
N GLY A 126 1.15 16.51 -3.88
CA GLY A 126 1.78 16.92 -2.62
C GLY A 126 0.97 16.57 -1.37
N TYR A 127 -0.03 15.68 -1.45
CA TYR A 127 -0.88 15.33 -0.32
C TYR A 127 -0.21 14.35 0.67
N GLY A 128 1.04 13.98 0.44
CA GLY A 128 1.82 13.14 1.33
C GLY A 128 1.45 11.65 1.25
N ILE A 129 1.42 10.99 2.40
CA ILE A 129 1.17 9.54 2.49
C ILE A 129 -0.23 9.21 1.99
N VAL A 130 -0.32 8.19 1.14
CA VAL A 130 -1.57 7.76 0.51
C VAL A 130 -2.54 7.17 1.54
N PRO A 131 -3.81 7.60 1.58
CA PRO A 131 -4.80 7.05 2.49
C PRO A 131 -5.22 5.62 2.09
N MET A 132 -5.66 4.83 3.09
CA MET A 132 -6.19 3.49 2.86
C MET A 132 -7.52 3.51 2.11
N GLU A 133 -8.35 4.50 2.37
CA GLU A 133 -9.71 4.63 1.86
C GLU A 133 -9.69 5.01 0.37
N PHE A 134 -10.13 4.07 -0.48
CA PHE A 134 -10.16 4.28 -1.92
C PHE A 134 -11.10 5.40 -2.34
N GLU A 135 -12.25 5.53 -1.67
CA GLU A 135 -13.23 6.61 -1.92
C GLU A 135 -12.63 7.99 -1.68
N ARG A 136 -11.72 8.13 -0.72
CA ARG A 136 -11.03 9.40 -0.48
C ARG A 136 -10.15 9.79 -1.67
N LEU A 137 -9.48 8.82 -2.29
CA LEU A 137 -8.71 9.04 -3.51
C LEU A 137 -9.60 9.49 -4.67
N ILE A 138 -10.71 8.77 -4.91
CA ILE A 138 -11.67 9.09 -5.97
C ILE A 138 -12.21 10.50 -5.80
N ASN A 139 -12.76 10.82 -4.64
CA ASN A 139 -13.40 12.10 -4.38
C ASN A 139 -12.45 13.30 -4.52
N GLN A 140 -11.18 13.11 -4.15
CA GLN A 140 -10.17 14.17 -4.25
C GLN A 140 -9.61 14.35 -5.66
N LEU A 141 -9.45 13.27 -6.42
CA LEU A 141 -8.62 13.26 -7.63
C LEU A 141 -9.39 13.09 -8.93
N ILE A 142 -10.59 12.49 -8.90
CA ILE A 142 -11.44 12.33 -10.09
C ILE A 142 -12.42 13.50 -10.13
N LYS A 143 -12.34 14.26 -11.22
CA LYS A 143 -13.21 15.44 -11.47
C LYS A 143 -14.17 15.22 -12.64
N ASP A 144 -13.89 14.20 -13.45
CA ASP A 144 -14.75 13.80 -14.56
C ASP A 144 -15.93 12.98 -14.02
N ASP A 145 -17.15 13.45 -14.29
CA ASP A 145 -18.37 12.86 -13.76
C ASP A 145 -18.68 11.50 -14.40
N GLU A 146 -18.33 11.29 -15.69
CA GLU A 146 -18.55 10.03 -16.39
C GLU A 146 -17.64 8.94 -15.82
N LEU A 147 -16.34 9.25 -15.70
CA LEU A 147 -15.36 8.34 -15.09
C LEU A 147 -15.74 8.01 -13.65
N LYS A 148 -16.12 9.02 -12.86
CA LYS A 148 -16.54 8.83 -11.47
C LYS A 148 -17.76 7.94 -11.38
N GLY A 149 -18.78 8.18 -12.22
CA GLY A 149 -19.98 7.35 -12.28
C GLY A 149 -19.69 5.88 -12.60
N ALA A 150 -18.79 5.63 -13.56
CA ALA A 150 -18.37 4.27 -13.91
C ALA A 150 -17.61 3.57 -12.77
N ILE A 151 -16.77 4.29 -12.03
CA ILE A 151 -16.06 3.74 -10.86
C ILE A 151 -17.03 3.48 -9.72
N ASP A 152 -17.99 4.37 -9.45
CA ASP A 152 -18.99 4.24 -8.40
C ASP A 152 -19.92 3.04 -8.68
N GLU A 153 -20.29 2.80 -9.95
CA GLU A 153 -21.02 1.60 -10.37
C GLU A 153 -20.26 0.30 -10.05
N LEU A 154 -18.94 0.26 -10.36
CA LEU A 154 -18.11 -0.90 -10.00
C LEU A 154 -18.01 -1.10 -8.49
N LEU A 155 -17.92 -0.02 -7.71
CA LEU A 155 -17.89 -0.09 -6.25
C LEU A 155 -19.23 -0.60 -5.70
N TRP A 156 -20.34 -0.15 -6.27
CA TRP A 156 -21.66 -0.64 -5.89
C TRP A 156 -21.81 -2.13 -6.18
N ARG A 157 -21.49 -2.59 -7.40
CA ARG A 157 -21.49 -4.01 -7.76
C ARG A 157 -20.67 -4.86 -6.78
N LYS A 158 -19.48 -4.38 -6.41
CA LYS A 158 -18.63 -5.07 -5.45
C LYS A 158 -19.24 -5.14 -4.04
N ARG A 159 -19.92 -4.10 -3.59
CA ARG A 159 -20.60 -4.07 -2.28
C ARG A 159 -21.80 -5.00 -2.22
N GLU A 160 -22.54 -5.09 -3.30
CA GLU A 160 -23.66 -6.03 -3.45
C GLU A 160 -23.21 -7.50 -3.57
N GLY A 161 -21.90 -7.74 -3.52
CA GLY A 161 -21.36 -9.11 -3.60
C GLY A 161 -21.45 -9.73 -5.00
N GLN A 162 -21.65 -8.92 -6.04
CA GLN A 162 -21.65 -9.42 -7.42
C GLN A 162 -20.27 -9.95 -7.78
N GLU A 163 -20.23 -11.03 -8.53
CA GLU A 163 -18.99 -11.52 -9.12
C GLU A 163 -18.49 -10.53 -10.17
N LEU A 164 -17.28 -10.01 -9.94
CA LEU A 164 -16.59 -9.11 -10.87
C LEU A 164 -15.55 -9.92 -11.64
N ASP A 165 -16.05 -10.75 -12.53
CA ASP A 165 -15.27 -11.70 -13.31
C ASP A 165 -14.80 -11.07 -14.64
N ARG A 166 -14.65 -11.88 -15.69
CA ARG A 166 -14.25 -11.41 -17.03
C ARG A 166 -15.46 -10.91 -17.81
N GLU A 167 -15.40 -9.64 -18.18
CA GLU A 167 -16.45 -8.96 -18.96
C GLU A 167 -15.80 -8.08 -20.03
N GLN A 168 -16.62 -7.44 -20.86
CA GLN A 168 -16.15 -6.41 -21.78
C GLN A 168 -15.52 -5.25 -20.99
N ARG A 169 -14.45 -4.70 -21.56
CA ARG A 169 -13.77 -3.54 -20.98
C ARG A 169 -14.74 -2.36 -20.82
N ILE A 170 -14.57 -1.59 -19.77
CA ILE A 170 -15.33 -0.36 -19.54
C ILE A 170 -14.52 0.78 -20.20
N PRO A 171 -14.98 1.33 -21.35
CA PRO A 171 -14.14 2.22 -22.16
C PRO A 171 -13.58 3.41 -21.36
N VAL A 172 -14.42 4.17 -20.67
CA VAL A 172 -14.01 5.37 -19.91
C VAL A 172 -12.96 5.08 -18.85
N ILE A 173 -13.04 3.93 -18.16
CA ILE A 173 -12.04 3.52 -17.14
C ILE A 173 -10.76 3.08 -17.82
N SER A 174 -10.85 2.30 -18.91
CA SER A 174 -9.70 1.79 -19.63
C SER A 174 -8.89 2.91 -20.27
N GLU A 175 -9.54 3.85 -20.91
CA GLU A 175 -8.92 5.04 -21.53
C GLU A 175 -8.22 5.91 -20.49
N PHE A 176 -8.86 6.14 -19.34
CA PHE A 176 -8.23 6.84 -18.22
C PHE A 176 -6.96 6.13 -17.73
N ILE A 177 -7.03 4.81 -17.56
CA ILE A 177 -5.88 4.00 -17.10
C ILE A 177 -4.74 4.08 -18.12
N GLU A 178 -5.03 3.88 -19.40
CA GLU A 178 -4.05 3.89 -20.48
C GLU A 178 -3.35 5.26 -20.56
N ALA A 179 -4.12 6.35 -20.54
CA ALA A 179 -3.59 7.71 -20.56
C ALA A 179 -2.70 8.02 -19.33
N GLU A 180 -3.12 7.62 -18.13
CA GLU A 180 -2.35 7.88 -16.93
C GLU A 180 -1.08 7.03 -16.85
N LEU A 181 -1.10 5.78 -17.29
CA LEU A 181 0.10 4.94 -17.37
C LEU A 181 1.11 5.49 -18.36
N GLU A 182 0.68 5.95 -19.54
CA GLU A 182 1.56 6.61 -20.51
C GLU A 182 2.16 7.89 -19.92
N ARG A 183 1.33 8.75 -19.31
CA ARG A 183 1.78 10.00 -18.67
C ARG A 183 2.82 9.75 -17.57
N LEU A 184 2.55 8.78 -16.69
CA LEU A 184 3.43 8.43 -15.57
C LEU A 184 4.72 7.76 -16.04
N GLY A 185 4.65 6.89 -17.06
CA GLY A 185 5.81 6.19 -17.62
C GLY A 185 6.81 7.12 -18.29
N ASN A 186 6.34 8.24 -18.85
CA ASN A 186 7.17 9.26 -19.50
C ASN A 186 7.71 10.33 -18.53
N LYS A 187 7.37 10.26 -17.23
CA LYS A 187 7.74 11.25 -16.24
C LYS A 187 8.97 10.85 -15.44
N SER A 188 9.95 11.74 -15.33
CA SER A 188 11.01 11.63 -14.34
C SER A 188 10.54 12.24 -13.02
N PHE A 189 10.71 11.51 -11.93
CA PHE A 189 10.36 11.99 -10.58
C PHE A 189 11.58 12.63 -9.92
N GLU A 190 11.39 13.81 -9.35
CA GLU A 190 12.45 14.55 -8.63
C GLU A 190 12.98 13.74 -7.43
N GLU A 191 14.23 13.98 -7.09
CA GLU A 191 14.88 13.34 -5.96
C GLU A 191 14.41 13.97 -4.64
N ASN A 192 13.37 13.39 -4.07
CA ASN A 192 13.03 13.60 -2.67
C ASN A 192 13.12 12.25 -1.96
N ASN A 193 14.32 11.92 -1.51
CA ASN A 193 14.63 10.67 -0.83
C ASN A 193 14.47 10.87 0.67
N GLY A 194 13.70 10.00 1.32
CA GLY A 194 13.67 9.90 2.77
C GLY A 194 15.06 9.55 3.33
N SER A 195 15.23 9.70 4.63
CA SER A 195 16.50 9.38 5.31
C SER A 195 16.89 7.92 5.13
N THR A 196 18.17 7.67 4.87
CA THR A 196 18.76 6.32 4.86
C THR A 196 19.39 5.94 6.20
N ASP A 197 19.47 6.90 7.14
CA ASP A 197 19.98 6.69 8.49
C ASP A 197 19.23 5.56 9.22
N THR A 198 19.94 4.77 10.02
CA THR A 198 19.38 3.66 10.77
C THR A 198 19.34 3.90 12.27
N GLU A 199 20.00 4.91 12.79
CA GLU A 199 20.16 5.13 14.24
C GLU A 199 18.82 5.25 14.95
N SER A 200 17.94 6.12 14.48
CA SER A 200 16.60 6.28 15.08
C SER A 200 15.74 5.00 15.01
N LEU A 201 15.93 4.18 13.96
CA LEU A 201 15.24 2.89 13.84
C LEU A 201 15.81 1.86 14.82
N ASP A 202 17.13 1.84 14.99
CA ASP A 202 17.81 0.97 15.94
C ASP A 202 17.47 1.35 17.39
N GLU A 203 17.31 2.65 17.68
CA GLU A 203 16.83 3.13 18.97
C GLU A 203 15.42 2.62 19.26
N VAL A 204 14.49 2.76 18.31
CA VAL A 204 13.12 2.23 18.43
C VAL A 204 13.15 0.71 18.58
N PHE A 205 13.96 0.00 17.81
CA PHE A 205 14.07 -1.45 17.90
C PHE A 205 14.56 -1.89 19.29
N ARG A 206 15.63 -1.29 19.81
CA ARG A 206 16.14 -1.57 21.16
C ARG A 206 15.12 -1.22 22.25
N TRP A 207 14.42 -0.10 22.10
CA TRP A 207 13.37 0.29 23.04
C TRP A 207 12.22 -0.73 23.04
N VAL A 208 11.75 -1.16 21.88
CA VAL A 208 10.68 -2.15 21.74
C VAL A 208 11.05 -3.47 22.45
N LEU A 209 12.30 -3.94 22.28
CA LEU A 209 12.76 -5.16 22.93
C LEU A 209 12.75 -5.05 24.46
N LYS A 210 13.11 -3.88 25.01
CA LYS A 210 13.08 -3.63 26.45
C LYS A 210 11.68 -3.44 27.02
N GLU A 211 10.75 -2.95 26.20
CA GLU A 211 9.38 -2.67 26.62
C GLU A 211 8.52 -3.94 26.67
N VAL A 212 8.83 -4.92 25.81
CA VAL A 212 8.00 -6.11 25.63
C VAL A 212 8.55 -7.31 26.40
N TRP A 213 9.86 -7.36 26.63
CA TRP A 213 10.58 -8.50 27.24
C TRP A 213 11.43 -8.10 28.46
#